data_fba6cfabdf602f3ae971df13fdbde421
#
_entry.id   fba6cfabdf602f3ae971df13fdbde421
#
_cell.length_a   1.000
_cell.length_b   1.000
_cell.length_c   1.000
_cell.angle_alpha   90.00
_cell.angle_beta   90.00
_cell.angle_gamma   90.00
#
_symmetry.space_group_name_H-M   'P 1'
#
loop_
_entity.id
_entity.type
_entity.pdbx_description
1 polymer ?
#
loop_
_entity_poly.entity_id
_entity_poly.type
_entity_poly.pdbx_seq_one_letter_code
_entity_poly.pdbx_strand_id
1 'polypeptide(L)'
;AMGAETTIHPENAFAWSGNAGWLNWRGNVAEGVQVGEFVCSGYVYSANTGWIHLGSNAPANGIQYQNNSAIDYGVNHDGVGNLRGFAYGANIGWVNFEANGSPKVDLKTGRLTGSIYSANCGWLSLSNAFAVVQTDTIPGGTDSNVNGLPDAWERTYFGGLGVNPNADADGDGMSNKREYLAGTNPTNSADKLQITGFTSASGGTSVSLTWSSVS
;
A
#
# COMPACT_ATOMS: atom_id res chain seq x y z
N ALA A 1 5.62 27.32 3.64
CA ALA A 1 4.51 26.35 3.67
C ALA A 1 4.78 25.41 4.81
N MET A 2 3.86 25.28 5.78
CA MET A 2 3.94 24.19 6.75
C MET A 2 3.79 22.90 5.96
N GLY A 3 4.74 21.97 6.10
CA GLY A 3 4.59 20.62 5.57
C GLY A 3 3.33 19.99 6.18
N ALA A 4 2.64 19.15 5.42
CA ALA A 4 1.52 18.41 5.98
C ALA A 4 2.04 17.49 7.09
N GLU A 5 1.27 17.35 8.16
CA GLU A 5 1.65 16.51 9.30
C GLU A 5 1.75 15.04 8.87
N THR A 6 2.61 14.27 9.54
CA THR A 6 2.72 12.82 9.33
C THR A 6 1.38 12.12 9.55
N THR A 7 1.07 11.14 8.71
CA THR A 7 -0.09 10.26 8.88
C THR A 7 0.20 9.04 9.76
N ILE A 8 1.44 8.88 10.24
CA ILE A 8 1.84 7.71 11.03
C ILE A 8 1.31 7.80 12.46
N HIS A 9 0.64 6.73 12.89
CA HIS A 9 0.06 6.60 14.21
C HIS A 9 1.13 6.68 15.32
N PRO A 10 0.95 7.49 16.38
CA PRO A 10 1.98 7.73 17.39
C PRO A 10 2.44 6.48 18.14
N GLU A 11 1.56 5.51 18.36
CA GLU A 11 1.88 4.27 19.09
C GLU A 11 2.47 3.17 18.21
N ASN A 12 2.20 3.21 16.88
CA ASN A 12 2.59 2.20 15.91
C ASN A 12 3.47 2.84 14.82
N ALA A 13 4.64 3.32 15.22
CA ALA A 13 5.50 4.14 14.38
C ALA A 13 6.83 3.49 13.99
N PHE A 14 7.07 2.24 14.37
CA PHE A 14 8.40 1.64 14.27
C PHE A 14 8.41 0.38 13.40
N ALA A 15 9.33 0.37 12.42
CA ALA A 15 9.80 -0.81 11.73
C ALA A 15 11.09 -1.34 12.37
N TRP A 16 11.51 -2.53 12.00
CA TRP A 16 12.71 -3.18 12.54
C TRP A 16 13.57 -3.84 11.46
N SER A 17 14.87 -3.73 11.65
CA SER A 17 15.87 -4.48 10.88
C SER A 17 17.00 -4.95 11.78
N GLY A 18 17.49 -6.17 11.53
CA GLY A 18 18.63 -6.72 12.28
C GLY A 18 19.92 -5.88 12.16
N ASN A 19 20.12 -5.19 11.04
CA ASN A 19 21.32 -4.38 10.78
C ASN A 19 21.10 -2.88 10.99
N ALA A 20 19.88 -2.37 10.71
CA ALA A 20 19.55 -0.96 10.89
C ALA A 20 18.93 -0.65 12.27
N GLY A 21 18.50 -1.67 13.03
CA GLY A 21 17.80 -1.48 14.29
C GLY A 21 16.40 -0.92 14.09
N TRP A 22 15.97 -0.05 15.00
CA TRP A 22 14.67 0.61 14.96
C TRP A 22 14.63 1.72 13.90
N LEU A 23 13.56 1.72 13.12
CA LEU A 23 13.28 2.74 12.12
C LEU A 23 11.99 3.45 12.52
N ASN A 24 12.10 4.73 12.89
CA ASN A 24 10.99 5.58 13.28
C ASN A 24 10.37 6.24 12.05
N TRP A 25 9.17 5.85 11.70
CA TRP A 25 8.41 6.36 10.55
C TRP A 25 7.69 7.68 10.85
N ARG A 26 7.47 7.98 12.13
CA ARG A 26 6.85 9.25 12.53
C ARG A 26 7.88 10.37 12.59
N GLY A 27 9.12 10.09 12.96
CA GLY A 27 10.19 11.06 13.09
C GLY A 27 9.80 12.25 13.98
N ASN A 28 9.85 13.44 13.43
CA ASN A 28 9.11 14.59 13.94
C ASN A 28 7.77 14.73 13.17
N VAL A 29 6.79 15.40 13.80
CA VAL A 29 5.42 15.50 13.24
C VAL A 29 5.38 16.24 11.89
N ALA A 30 6.33 17.15 11.64
CA ALA A 30 6.36 17.99 10.44
C ALA A 30 7.04 17.31 9.23
N GLU A 31 7.88 16.30 9.47
CA GLU A 31 8.70 15.68 8.42
C GLU A 31 8.57 14.16 8.37
N GLY A 32 7.78 13.57 9.28
CA GLY A 32 7.50 12.14 9.32
C GLY A 32 6.76 11.67 8.06
N VAL A 33 6.71 10.36 7.91
CA VAL A 33 6.12 9.75 6.72
C VAL A 33 4.64 10.09 6.61
N GLN A 34 4.23 10.39 5.38
CA GLN A 34 2.85 10.45 4.94
C GLN A 34 2.60 9.31 3.96
N VAL A 35 1.58 8.52 4.21
CA VAL A 35 1.10 7.51 3.27
C VAL A 35 -0.14 8.07 2.61
N GLY A 36 0.00 8.46 1.35
CA GLY A 36 -1.07 9.04 0.55
C GLY A 36 -1.73 8.05 -0.39
N GLU A 37 -2.73 8.53 -1.10
CA GLU A 37 -3.50 7.73 -2.07
C GLU A 37 -2.63 7.22 -3.24
N PHE A 38 -1.68 8.02 -3.70
CA PHE A 38 -0.86 7.70 -4.87
C PHE A 38 0.62 7.56 -4.56
N VAL A 39 1.09 8.27 -3.54
CA VAL A 39 2.51 8.33 -3.16
C VAL A 39 2.69 8.36 -1.65
N CYS A 40 3.83 7.88 -1.20
CA CYS A 40 4.34 8.18 0.13
C CYS A 40 5.36 9.33 0.05
N SER A 41 5.54 10.06 1.14
CA SER A 41 6.51 11.14 1.25
C SER A 41 7.06 11.25 2.67
N GLY A 42 8.00 12.17 2.88
CA GLY A 42 8.59 12.40 4.19
C GLY A 42 9.75 11.48 4.51
N TYR A 43 10.07 11.40 5.80
CA TYR A 43 11.32 10.79 6.27
C TYR A 43 11.10 9.75 7.36
N VAL A 44 11.82 8.63 7.22
CA VAL A 44 12.06 7.65 8.30
C VAL A 44 13.40 7.95 8.94
N TYR A 45 13.50 7.85 10.25
CA TYR A 45 14.75 8.03 10.99
C TYR A 45 15.20 6.74 11.68
N SER A 46 16.48 6.43 11.58
CA SER A 46 17.13 5.41 12.40
C SER A 46 18.41 5.95 13.00
N ALA A 47 18.66 5.64 14.27
CA ALA A 47 19.89 6.05 14.96
C ALA A 47 21.16 5.47 14.31
N ASN A 48 21.05 4.32 13.65
CA ASN A 48 22.18 3.64 13.03
C ASN A 48 22.41 4.03 11.56
N THR A 49 21.36 4.49 10.86
CA THR A 49 21.43 4.74 9.41
C THR A 49 21.11 6.20 9.04
N GLY A 50 20.61 6.99 9.98
CA GLY A 50 20.17 8.36 9.72
C GLY A 50 18.81 8.41 9.04
N TRP A 51 18.62 9.43 8.21
CA TRP A 51 17.38 9.73 7.52
C TRP A 51 17.24 8.95 6.22
N ILE A 52 16.03 8.45 5.96
CA ILE A 52 15.63 7.77 4.72
C ILE A 52 14.42 8.54 4.16
N HIS A 53 14.54 9.08 2.96
CA HIS A 53 13.54 9.88 2.28
C HIS A 53 12.67 9.02 1.37
N LEU A 54 11.34 9.10 1.53
CA LEU A 54 10.37 8.31 0.76
C LEU A 54 9.87 9.01 -0.51
N GLY A 55 10.14 10.30 -0.64
CA GLY A 55 9.68 11.11 -1.75
C GLY A 55 9.21 12.49 -1.33
N SER A 56 9.12 13.41 -2.29
CA SER A 56 8.86 14.83 -2.07
C SER A 56 7.38 15.22 -1.96
N ASN A 57 6.46 14.28 -2.15
CA ASN A 57 5.01 14.51 -2.36
C ASN A 57 4.69 15.35 -3.63
N ALA A 58 5.62 15.41 -4.56
CA ALA A 58 5.48 16.16 -5.81
C ALA A 58 6.07 15.36 -6.98
N PRO A 59 5.47 14.23 -7.38
CA PRO A 59 5.91 13.47 -8.54
C PRO A 59 5.78 14.30 -9.81
N ALA A 60 6.72 14.13 -10.75
CA ALA A 60 6.81 14.97 -11.96
C ALA A 60 5.56 14.90 -12.85
N ASN A 61 4.85 13.78 -12.87
CA ASN A 61 3.58 13.62 -13.61
C ASN A 61 2.34 14.00 -12.79
N GLY A 62 2.50 14.44 -11.53
CA GLY A 62 1.41 14.82 -10.62
C GLY A 62 0.64 13.65 -10.00
N ILE A 63 1.00 12.40 -10.29
CA ILE A 63 0.31 11.20 -9.81
C ILE A 63 1.27 10.26 -9.07
N GLN A 64 2.30 9.75 -9.74
CA GLN A 64 3.26 8.80 -9.20
C GLN A 64 4.68 9.11 -9.63
N TYR A 65 5.67 8.80 -8.80
CA TYR A 65 7.08 8.89 -9.16
C TYR A 65 7.41 7.90 -10.26
N GLN A 66 8.15 8.34 -11.27
CA GLN A 66 8.59 7.47 -12.36
C GLN A 66 9.81 6.61 -11.97
N ASN A 67 10.49 6.97 -10.89
CA ASN A 67 11.67 6.28 -10.36
C ASN A 67 12.80 6.08 -11.40
N ASN A 68 12.93 7.01 -12.33
CA ASN A 68 13.87 7.00 -13.43
C ASN A 68 14.97 8.08 -13.34
N SER A 69 14.90 8.92 -12.30
CA SER A 69 15.88 9.99 -12.08
C SER A 69 16.02 10.33 -10.59
N ALA A 70 17.09 11.03 -10.24
CA ALA A 70 17.38 11.44 -8.87
C ALA A 70 16.43 12.55 -8.34
N ILE A 71 15.64 13.16 -9.22
CA ILE A 71 14.69 14.23 -8.84
C ILE A 71 13.24 13.77 -8.90
N ASP A 72 12.96 12.59 -9.46
CA ASP A 72 11.62 12.01 -9.55
C ASP A 72 11.69 10.55 -9.08
N TYR A 73 12.02 10.39 -7.80
CA TYR A 73 12.00 9.10 -7.12
C TYR A 73 11.12 9.14 -5.87
N GLY A 74 10.57 8.01 -5.51
CA GLY A 74 9.80 7.87 -4.28
C GLY A 74 9.03 6.56 -4.23
N VAL A 75 8.33 6.40 -3.13
CA VAL A 75 7.45 5.25 -2.90
C VAL A 75 6.06 5.58 -3.42
N ASN A 76 5.58 4.78 -4.35
CA ASN A 76 4.25 4.86 -4.92
C ASN A 76 3.28 3.95 -4.15
N HIS A 77 2.02 4.35 -4.09
CA HIS A 77 0.90 3.55 -3.65
C HIS A 77 -0.04 3.34 -4.83
N ASP A 78 -0.45 2.11 -5.09
CA ASP A 78 -1.26 1.76 -6.26
C ASP A 78 -2.77 1.95 -6.07
N GLY A 79 -3.18 2.50 -4.93
CA GLY A 79 -4.59 2.72 -4.58
C GLY A 79 -5.30 1.51 -3.99
N VAL A 80 -4.70 0.32 -4.06
CA VAL A 80 -5.26 -0.92 -3.50
C VAL A 80 -4.37 -1.54 -2.41
N GLY A 81 -3.41 -0.78 -1.93
CA GLY A 81 -2.58 -1.13 -0.79
C GLY A 81 -1.14 -1.51 -1.11
N ASN A 82 -0.76 -1.80 -2.35
CA ASN A 82 0.62 -2.16 -2.64
C ASN A 82 1.52 -0.93 -2.68
N LEU A 83 2.69 -1.03 -2.04
CA LEU A 83 3.74 -0.02 -2.09
C LEU A 83 4.83 -0.46 -3.06
N ARG A 84 5.30 0.46 -3.91
CA ARG A 84 6.30 0.19 -4.96
C ARG A 84 7.26 1.38 -5.10
N GLY A 85 8.40 1.13 -5.73
CA GLY A 85 9.39 2.17 -6.01
C GLY A 85 10.52 2.19 -4.99
N PHE A 86 11.10 3.37 -4.76
CA PHE A 86 12.35 3.49 -4.03
C PHE A 86 12.33 4.63 -3.03
N ALA A 87 12.92 4.39 -1.85
CA ALA A 87 13.34 5.43 -0.93
C ALA A 87 14.87 5.58 -0.97
N TYR A 88 15.41 6.67 -0.45
CA TYR A 88 16.85 6.93 -0.44
C TYR A 88 17.33 7.41 0.93
N GLY A 89 18.39 6.80 1.43
CA GLY A 89 19.12 7.22 2.62
C GLY A 89 20.58 7.51 2.31
N ALA A 90 21.10 8.68 2.72
CA ALA A 90 22.47 9.08 2.40
C ALA A 90 23.53 8.06 2.86
N ASN A 91 23.28 7.35 3.96
CA ASN A 91 24.22 6.39 4.54
C ASN A 91 24.00 4.94 4.06
N ILE A 92 22.82 4.62 3.52
CA ILE A 92 22.45 3.24 3.14
C ILE A 92 22.10 3.09 1.66
N GLY A 93 22.06 4.20 0.91
CA GLY A 93 21.66 4.19 -0.50
C GLY A 93 20.18 3.91 -0.70
N TRP A 94 19.87 3.25 -1.80
CA TRP A 94 18.48 2.94 -2.18
C TRP A 94 17.85 1.87 -1.28
N VAL A 95 16.60 2.12 -0.93
CA VAL A 95 15.72 1.17 -0.24
C VAL A 95 14.58 0.81 -1.19
N ASN A 96 14.49 -0.45 -1.51
CA ASN A 96 13.60 -1.00 -2.52
C ASN A 96 12.28 -1.44 -1.91
N PHE A 97 11.18 -0.94 -2.45
CA PHE A 97 9.79 -1.28 -2.10
C PHE A 97 9.14 -2.21 -3.13
N GLU A 98 9.93 -2.81 -4.02
CA GLU A 98 9.40 -3.69 -5.04
C GLU A 98 8.84 -5.02 -4.50
N ALA A 99 8.19 -5.78 -5.38
CA ALA A 99 7.31 -6.89 -5.02
C ALA A 99 7.91 -8.01 -4.16
N ASN A 100 9.23 -8.20 -4.16
CA ASN A 100 9.89 -9.33 -3.47
C ASN A 100 9.64 -9.37 -1.95
N GLY A 101 9.45 -8.22 -1.31
CA GLY A 101 9.12 -8.10 0.11
C GLY A 101 7.64 -7.91 0.38
N SER A 102 6.84 -7.79 -0.67
CA SER A 102 5.39 -7.55 -0.62
C SER A 102 5.00 -6.41 0.35
N PRO A 103 5.66 -5.23 0.29
CA PRO A 103 5.28 -4.12 1.16
C PRO A 103 3.89 -3.62 0.80
N LYS A 104 3.01 -3.59 1.81
CA LYS A 104 1.59 -3.23 1.66
C LYS A 104 1.14 -2.35 2.82
N VAL A 105 0.12 -1.54 2.56
CA VAL A 105 -0.72 -0.89 3.57
C VAL A 105 -2.12 -1.48 3.52
N ASP A 106 -2.64 -1.90 4.66
CA ASP A 106 -4.04 -2.29 4.80
C ASP A 106 -4.90 -1.02 4.84
N LEU A 107 -5.74 -0.82 3.83
CA LEU A 107 -6.55 0.40 3.68
C LEU A 107 -7.61 0.56 4.77
N LYS A 108 -7.99 -0.52 5.46
CA LYS A 108 -9.01 -0.49 6.54
C LYS A 108 -8.40 -0.16 7.89
N THR A 109 -7.21 -0.69 8.15
CA THR A 109 -6.54 -0.56 9.46
C THR A 109 -5.38 0.42 9.43
N GLY A 110 -4.87 0.80 8.26
CA GLY A 110 -3.67 1.60 8.08
C GLY A 110 -2.37 0.83 8.38
N ARG A 111 -2.42 -0.45 8.73
CA ARG A 111 -1.22 -1.22 9.09
C ARG A 111 -0.37 -1.51 7.87
N LEU A 112 0.92 -1.19 7.96
CA LEU A 112 1.90 -1.57 6.96
C LEU A 112 2.41 -2.98 7.25
N THR A 113 2.57 -3.80 6.21
CA THR A 113 3.03 -5.19 6.30
C THR A 113 4.08 -5.47 5.23
N GLY A 114 4.69 -6.65 5.31
CA GLY A 114 5.76 -7.03 4.39
C GLY A 114 7.11 -6.46 4.81
N SER A 115 8.05 -6.47 3.86
CA SER A 115 9.43 -6.04 4.09
C SER A 115 9.93 -5.23 2.89
N ILE A 116 10.88 -4.34 3.16
CA ILE A 116 11.60 -3.56 2.16
C ILE A 116 13.08 -3.91 2.22
N TYR A 117 13.82 -3.67 1.16
CA TYR A 117 15.21 -4.14 1.05
C TYR A 117 16.20 -3.01 0.75
N SER A 118 17.30 -2.99 1.48
CA SER A 118 18.47 -2.17 1.17
C SER A 118 19.70 -3.06 0.94
N ALA A 119 20.47 -2.80 -0.10
CA ALA A 119 21.69 -3.57 -0.37
C ALA A 119 22.72 -3.48 0.78
N ASN A 120 22.71 -2.40 1.55
CA ASN A 120 23.64 -2.18 2.65
C ASN A 120 23.11 -2.61 4.03
N CYS A 121 21.80 -2.76 4.20
CA CYS A 121 21.17 -3.12 5.47
C CYS A 121 20.40 -4.45 5.42
N GLY A 122 20.18 -5.02 4.23
CA GLY A 122 19.35 -6.19 4.04
C GLY A 122 17.86 -5.88 4.20
N TRP A 123 17.09 -6.83 4.71
CA TRP A 123 15.65 -6.70 4.89
C TRP A 123 15.28 -5.85 6.10
N LEU A 124 14.28 -4.98 5.89
CA LEU A 124 13.67 -4.15 6.92
C LEU A 124 12.19 -4.53 7.00
N SER A 125 11.75 -5.05 8.15
CA SER A 125 10.37 -5.49 8.35
C SER A 125 9.48 -4.33 8.75
N LEU A 126 8.40 -4.09 8.02
CA LEU A 126 7.41 -3.05 8.31
C LEU A 126 6.52 -3.40 9.49
N SER A 127 6.29 -4.70 9.73
CA SER A 127 5.50 -5.18 10.86
C SER A 127 5.90 -6.60 11.23
N ASN A 128 6.06 -6.84 12.54
CA ASN A 128 6.34 -8.16 13.09
C ASN A 128 5.71 -8.28 14.49
N ALA A 129 6.15 -9.23 15.31
CA ALA A 129 5.57 -9.49 16.64
C ALA A 129 5.76 -8.32 17.64
N PHE A 130 6.74 -7.43 17.42
CA PHE A 130 7.11 -6.36 18.37
C PHE A 130 7.32 -4.99 17.71
N ALA A 131 7.29 -4.91 16.40
CA ALA A 131 7.42 -3.65 15.65
C ALA A 131 6.24 -3.52 14.68
N VAL A 132 5.58 -2.37 14.67
CA VAL A 132 4.43 -2.09 13.82
C VAL A 132 4.54 -0.68 13.27
N VAL A 133 4.34 -0.53 11.97
CA VAL A 133 4.06 0.75 11.33
C VAL A 133 2.60 0.79 10.95
N GLN A 134 1.92 1.85 11.36
CA GLN A 134 0.52 2.08 11.05
C GLN A 134 0.32 3.53 10.66
N THR A 135 -0.34 3.77 9.54
CA THR A 135 -0.82 5.09 9.13
C THR A 135 -2.28 5.27 9.54
N ASP A 136 -2.77 6.50 9.50
CA ASP A 136 -4.21 6.74 9.51
C ASP A 136 -4.86 6.01 8.34
N THR A 137 -6.13 5.64 8.50
CA THR A 137 -6.85 4.98 7.41
C THR A 137 -6.87 5.88 6.18
N ILE A 138 -6.46 5.34 5.04
CA ILE A 138 -6.58 6.02 3.77
C ILE A 138 -8.07 5.92 3.39
N PRO A 139 -8.85 7.02 3.45
CA PRO A 139 -10.24 6.97 2.99
C PRO A 139 -10.23 6.44 1.56
N GLY A 140 -11.27 5.75 1.15
CA GLY A 140 -11.36 4.94 -0.09
C GLY A 140 -11.02 5.64 -1.40
N GLY A 141 -10.18 6.63 -1.36
CA GLY A 141 -9.62 7.42 -2.44
C GLY A 141 -10.56 8.52 -2.91
N THR A 142 -10.00 9.50 -3.61
CA THR A 142 -10.77 10.49 -4.36
C THR A 142 -11.54 9.78 -5.46
N ASP A 143 -12.84 9.99 -5.55
CA ASP A 143 -13.71 9.58 -6.64
C ASP A 143 -14.21 10.88 -7.32
N SER A 144 -13.37 11.42 -8.21
CA SER A 144 -13.61 12.73 -8.80
C SER A 144 -14.74 12.75 -9.82
N ASN A 145 -15.08 11.58 -10.39
CA ASN A 145 -16.19 11.42 -11.33
C ASN A 145 -17.47 10.87 -10.67
N VAL A 146 -17.43 10.60 -9.36
CA VAL A 146 -18.56 10.16 -8.52
C VAL A 146 -19.25 8.90 -9.08
N ASN A 147 -18.46 7.96 -9.59
CA ASN A 147 -18.98 6.69 -10.11
C ASN A 147 -18.98 5.55 -9.08
N GLY A 148 -18.41 5.79 -7.88
CA GLY A 148 -18.28 4.83 -6.80
C GLY A 148 -17.07 3.92 -6.90
N LEU A 149 -16.11 4.27 -7.77
CA LEU A 149 -14.78 3.65 -7.88
C LEU A 149 -13.74 4.74 -7.59
N PRO A 150 -12.73 4.48 -6.73
CA PRO A 150 -11.67 5.45 -6.50
C PRO A 150 -10.84 5.72 -7.76
N ASP A 151 -10.47 6.97 -7.98
CA ASP A 151 -9.63 7.40 -9.11
C ASP A 151 -8.34 6.59 -9.24
N ALA A 152 -7.69 6.27 -8.11
CA ALA A 152 -6.47 5.46 -8.09
C ALA A 152 -6.72 4.04 -8.59
N TRP A 153 -7.81 3.42 -8.19
CA TRP A 153 -8.19 2.10 -8.64
C TRP A 153 -8.49 2.08 -10.14
N GLU A 154 -9.26 3.06 -10.63
CA GLU A 154 -9.55 3.17 -12.07
C GLU A 154 -8.27 3.32 -12.90
N ARG A 155 -7.35 4.21 -12.49
CA ARG A 155 -6.07 4.39 -13.18
C ARG A 155 -5.17 3.16 -13.13
N THR A 156 -5.18 2.44 -12.00
CA THR A 156 -4.36 1.23 -11.83
C THR A 156 -4.76 0.13 -12.80
N TYR A 157 -6.06 -0.11 -12.93
CA TYR A 157 -6.55 -1.25 -13.72
C TYR A 157 -6.92 -0.88 -15.16
N PHE A 158 -7.31 0.38 -15.42
CA PHE A 158 -7.84 0.81 -16.72
C PHE A 158 -7.06 1.97 -17.35
N GLY A 159 -6.07 2.51 -16.66
CA GLY A 159 -5.21 3.57 -17.16
C GLY A 159 -5.87 4.96 -17.21
N GLY A 160 -7.12 5.12 -16.77
CA GLY A 160 -7.86 6.38 -16.81
C GLY A 160 -9.12 6.36 -15.98
N LEU A 161 -9.84 7.47 -15.94
CA LEU A 161 -11.10 7.63 -15.23
C LEU A 161 -12.30 7.37 -16.14
N GLY A 162 -13.48 7.18 -15.55
CA GLY A 162 -14.75 7.00 -16.27
C GLY A 162 -15.08 5.54 -16.56
N VAL A 163 -14.50 4.62 -15.79
CA VAL A 163 -14.83 3.20 -15.85
C VAL A 163 -16.28 3.00 -15.44
N ASN A 164 -17.01 2.21 -16.20
CA ASN A 164 -18.39 1.86 -15.83
C ASN A 164 -18.37 0.88 -14.65
N PRO A 165 -18.86 1.26 -13.45
CA PRO A 165 -18.84 0.39 -12.28
C PRO A 165 -19.71 -0.87 -12.40
N ASN A 166 -20.67 -0.86 -13.33
CA ASN A 166 -21.58 -1.97 -13.55
C ASN A 166 -21.14 -2.88 -14.70
N ALA A 167 -20.09 -2.52 -15.43
CA ALA A 167 -19.51 -3.40 -16.44
C ALA A 167 -18.73 -4.54 -15.78
N ASP A 168 -18.64 -5.64 -16.48
CA ASP A 168 -17.79 -6.80 -16.19
C ASP A 168 -16.69 -6.79 -17.27
N ALA A 169 -15.51 -6.30 -16.90
CA ALA A 169 -14.47 -5.98 -17.88
C ALA A 169 -13.71 -7.22 -18.37
N ASP A 170 -13.60 -8.27 -17.54
CA ASP A 170 -12.90 -9.50 -17.87
C ASP A 170 -13.85 -10.68 -18.15
N GLY A 171 -15.16 -10.50 -17.96
CA GLY A 171 -16.18 -11.48 -18.30
C GLY A 171 -16.34 -12.63 -17.29
N ASP A 172 -15.96 -12.43 -16.05
CA ASP A 172 -15.98 -13.48 -15.03
C ASP A 172 -17.32 -13.57 -14.25
N GLY A 173 -18.24 -12.63 -14.48
CA GLY A 173 -19.55 -12.52 -13.83
C GLY A 173 -19.58 -11.54 -12.66
N MET A 174 -18.47 -10.91 -12.29
CA MET A 174 -18.42 -9.83 -11.32
C MET A 174 -18.35 -8.47 -12.03
N SER A 175 -19.06 -7.48 -11.50
CA SER A 175 -18.90 -6.11 -12.03
C SER A 175 -17.67 -5.44 -11.42
N ASN A 176 -17.09 -4.47 -12.14
CA ASN A 176 -15.94 -3.69 -11.68
C ASN A 176 -16.09 -3.18 -10.24
N LYS A 177 -17.30 -2.71 -9.88
CA LYS A 177 -17.58 -2.27 -8.50
C LYS A 177 -17.58 -3.41 -7.48
N ARG A 178 -18.08 -4.59 -7.85
CA ARG A 178 -18.04 -5.76 -6.96
C ARG A 178 -16.62 -6.25 -6.77
N GLU A 179 -15.81 -6.17 -7.80
CA GLU A 179 -14.40 -6.53 -7.76
C GLU A 179 -13.60 -5.55 -6.89
N TYR A 180 -13.83 -4.25 -7.06
CA TYR A 180 -13.27 -3.25 -6.15
C TYR A 180 -13.59 -3.58 -4.67
N LEU A 181 -14.83 -3.91 -4.36
CA LEU A 181 -15.26 -4.25 -3.00
C LEU A 181 -14.71 -5.59 -2.51
N ALA A 182 -14.53 -6.55 -3.41
CA ALA A 182 -13.97 -7.87 -3.11
C ALA A 182 -12.43 -7.86 -3.03
N GLY A 183 -11.79 -6.83 -3.60
CA GLY A 183 -10.33 -6.74 -3.72
C GLY A 183 -9.77 -7.63 -4.83
N THR A 184 -10.60 -8.04 -5.82
CA THR A 184 -10.17 -8.83 -6.99
C THR A 184 -9.70 -7.92 -8.12
N ASN A 185 -9.05 -8.51 -9.12
CA ASN A 185 -8.51 -7.80 -10.27
C ASN A 185 -9.53 -7.77 -11.43
N PRO A 186 -10.12 -6.61 -11.78
CA PRO A 186 -11.19 -6.49 -12.77
C PRO A 186 -10.76 -6.74 -14.23
N THR A 187 -9.51 -7.05 -14.44
CA THR A 187 -8.94 -7.38 -15.76
C THR A 187 -8.40 -8.80 -15.84
N ASN A 188 -8.70 -9.63 -14.82
CA ASN A 188 -8.24 -11.00 -14.74
C ASN A 188 -9.36 -11.94 -14.28
N SER A 189 -10.06 -12.56 -15.22
CA SER A 189 -11.20 -13.45 -14.97
C SER A 189 -10.91 -14.70 -14.11
N ALA A 190 -9.64 -14.97 -13.82
CA ALA A 190 -9.26 -16.03 -12.89
C ALA A 190 -9.23 -15.55 -11.42
N ASP A 191 -9.19 -14.24 -11.18
CA ASP A 191 -9.12 -13.62 -9.85
C ASP A 191 -10.49 -13.14 -9.39
N LYS A 192 -11.34 -14.05 -8.99
CA LYS A 192 -12.71 -13.77 -8.55
C LYS A 192 -13.02 -14.35 -7.18
N LEU A 193 -13.89 -13.67 -6.44
CA LEU A 193 -14.45 -14.18 -5.20
C LEU A 193 -15.52 -15.22 -5.51
N GLN A 194 -15.28 -16.48 -5.14
CA GLN A 194 -16.24 -17.56 -5.32
C GLN A 194 -16.25 -18.53 -4.13
N ILE A 195 -17.41 -19.10 -3.87
CA ILE A 195 -17.52 -20.19 -2.89
C ILE A 195 -16.87 -21.45 -3.50
N THR A 196 -15.82 -21.93 -2.85
CA THR A 196 -15.05 -23.12 -3.26
C THR A 196 -15.45 -24.37 -2.52
N GLY A 197 -16.20 -24.24 -1.44
CA GLY A 197 -16.68 -25.39 -0.67
C GLY A 197 -17.90 -25.08 0.17
N PHE A 198 -18.74 -26.07 0.32
CA PHE A 198 -19.92 -26.06 1.20
C PHE A 198 -19.98 -27.39 1.93
N THR A 199 -20.03 -27.36 3.26
CA THR A 199 -20.29 -28.55 4.07
C THR A 199 -21.31 -28.23 5.15
N SER A 200 -22.24 -29.16 5.38
CA SER A 200 -23.18 -29.07 6.50
C SER A 200 -22.92 -30.20 7.48
N ALA A 201 -22.95 -29.95 8.78
CA ALA A 201 -22.87 -30.99 9.77
C ALA A 201 -24.13 -31.88 9.74
N SER A 202 -23.93 -33.17 9.99
CA SER A 202 -25.03 -34.11 10.17
C SER A 202 -25.90 -33.64 11.36
N GLY A 203 -27.19 -33.33 11.08
CA GLY A 203 -28.10 -32.75 12.07
C GLY A 203 -28.40 -31.27 11.90
N GLY A 204 -27.84 -30.59 10.89
CA GLY A 204 -28.21 -29.23 10.50
C GLY A 204 -27.85 -28.10 11.48
N THR A 205 -26.91 -28.36 12.43
CA THR A 205 -26.54 -27.41 13.48
C THR A 205 -25.40 -26.47 13.10
N SER A 206 -24.66 -26.74 12.00
CA SER A 206 -23.61 -25.87 11.50
C SER A 206 -23.44 -26.02 9.99
N VAL A 207 -23.01 -24.93 9.35
CA VAL A 207 -22.63 -24.86 7.94
C VAL A 207 -21.24 -24.25 7.87
N SER A 208 -20.34 -24.87 7.12
CA SER A 208 -19.05 -24.31 6.77
C SER A 208 -19.03 -23.91 5.30
N LEU A 209 -18.63 -22.67 5.04
CA LEU A 209 -18.41 -22.14 3.70
C LEU A 209 -16.92 -21.87 3.54
N THR A 210 -16.38 -22.28 2.39
CA THR A 210 -15.02 -21.93 1.98
C THR A 210 -15.11 -21.10 0.72
N TRP A 211 -14.34 -20.05 0.62
CA TRP A 211 -14.30 -19.16 -0.55
C TRP A 211 -12.85 -18.90 -0.98
N SER A 212 -12.67 -18.48 -2.23
CA SER A 212 -11.40 -17.94 -2.71
C SER A 212 -11.10 -16.64 -1.96
N SER A 213 -9.89 -16.47 -1.46
CA SER A 213 -9.42 -15.20 -0.91
C SER A 213 -8.31 -14.66 -1.81
N VAL A 214 -8.33 -13.35 -2.02
CA VAL A 214 -7.22 -12.63 -2.65
C VAL A 214 -6.10 -12.53 -1.62
N SER A 215 -4.91 -12.93 -1.98
CA SER A 215 -3.70 -12.89 -1.14
C SER A 215 -2.87 -11.65 -1.44
#